data_ee69a000f652a6531e0d6f9960da5687
#
_entry.id   ee69a000f652a6531e0d6f9960da5687
#
_cell.length_a   1.000
_cell.length_b   1.000
_cell.length_c   1.000
_cell.angle_alpha   90.00
_cell.angle_beta   90.00
_cell.angle_gamma   90.00
#
_symmetry.space_group_name_H-M   'P 1'
#
loop_
_entity.id
_entity.type
_entity.pdbx_description
1 polymer ?
#
loop_
_entity_poly.entity_id
_entity_poly.type
_entity_poly.pdbx_seq_one_letter_code
_entity_poly.pdbx_strand_id
1 'polypeptide(L)'
;MADYLIIGWAGVVFMVIVRIFTKRFFALAESSVHLLDIFLAPGTDEEKLPTIERRTKRLTGALFAVIGALLLAFGVAAAFPYAFQEWFIEDRPFAPSGVWNVVALSVGATVPLVLPFGPKGQRASGYSPLAQLLHHLALDNPHVGLRLLRRDVHAARKKNIEPKAQFLIISGLARAGTTSFLNAVMNRGPFVSLNYANMPFVLAPTTWARFYKPKAEVQVERSHGDGVMVGLDSSEALEEVFFKAVTESEYVEEDCLRKHNLSKEAYAQYLDYQAVVRGGKESVYVAKNNNFLLRYASVRALNPDFRMLVLFRDPLTQAASLLEKHLQYIEMQEEDPFVLEYMNWLAHHEFGRGQKPFCFGEDEPLEGDPRDINYWLRLWIEVYSYAAEINDDQTVFVAYEDFCAAPNEGVERALRALLQAREGHNLAPHT
;
A
#
# COMPACT_ATOMS: atom_id res chain seq x y z
N MET A 1 7.67 39.28 32.77
CA MET A 1 7.62 37.78 32.81
C MET A 1 6.19 37.28 32.63
N ALA A 2 5.22 37.84 33.30
CA ALA A 2 3.81 37.46 33.16
C ALA A 2 3.29 37.58 31.71
N ASP A 3 3.66 38.61 30.99
CA ASP A 3 3.27 38.85 29.58
C ASP A 3 3.68 37.68 28.66
N TYR A 4 4.92 37.19 28.81
CA TYR A 4 5.42 36.07 28.00
C TYR A 4 4.71 34.77 28.33
N LEU A 5 4.29 34.56 29.58
CA LEU A 5 3.50 33.39 29.95
C LEU A 5 2.10 33.44 29.32
N ILE A 6 1.44 34.60 29.35
CA ILE A 6 0.11 34.81 28.76
C ILE A 6 0.16 34.59 27.24
N ILE A 7 1.21 35.16 26.56
CA ILE A 7 1.41 34.94 25.13
C ILE A 7 1.75 33.49 24.81
N GLY A 8 2.55 32.81 25.63
CA GLY A 8 2.78 31.37 25.52
C GLY A 8 1.49 30.57 25.62
N TRP A 9 0.61 30.89 26.58
CA TRP A 9 -0.71 30.28 26.68
C TRP A 9 -1.60 30.56 25.47
N ALA A 10 -1.56 31.77 24.91
CA ALA A 10 -2.26 32.06 23.64
C ALA A 10 -1.78 31.15 22.49
N GLY A 11 -0.49 30.86 22.43
CA GLY A 11 0.09 29.87 21.51
C GLY A 11 -0.45 28.44 21.75
N VAL A 12 -0.54 28.02 23.01
CA VAL A 12 -1.16 26.73 23.38
C VAL A 12 -2.61 26.68 22.91
N VAL A 13 -3.40 27.70 23.20
CA VAL A 13 -4.82 27.79 22.80
C VAL A 13 -4.98 27.75 21.29
N PHE A 14 -4.18 28.54 20.57
CA PHE A 14 -4.16 28.49 19.10
C PHE A 14 -3.95 27.08 18.58
N MET A 15 -2.89 26.41 19.02
CA MET A 15 -2.54 25.08 18.54
C MET A 15 -3.56 24.00 18.97
N VAL A 16 -4.15 24.11 20.16
CA VAL A 16 -5.24 23.20 20.58
C VAL A 16 -6.43 23.32 19.63
N ILE A 17 -6.84 24.54 19.27
CA ILE A 17 -7.93 24.76 18.31
C ILE A 17 -7.55 24.20 16.94
N VAL A 18 -6.35 24.47 16.44
CA VAL A 18 -5.87 23.88 15.16
C VAL A 18 -5.91 22.35 15.21
N ARG A 19 -5.51 21.74 16.33
CA ARG A 19 -5.60 20.28 16.52
C ARG A 19 -7.03 19.74 16.49
N ILE A 20 -7.97 20.43 17.11
CA ILE A 20 -9.38 20.04 17.05
C ILE A 20 -9.87 20.00 15.60
N PHE A 21 -9.40 20.92 14.76
CA PHE A 21 -9.78 21.00 13.36
C PHE A 21 -8.86 20.23 12.40
N THR A 22 -7.92 19.41 12.88
CA THR A 22 -6.97 18.65 12.03
C THR A 22 -7.64 17.88 10.90
N LYS A 23 -8.82 17.28 11.16
CA LYS A 23 -9.59 16.56 10.13
C LYS A 23 -10.00 17.47 8.94
N ARG A 24 -10.18 18.78 9.15
CA ARG A 24 -10.52 19.75 8.09
C ARG A 24 -9.31 20.03 7.19
N PHE A 25 -8.11 20.11 7.79
CA PHE A 25 -6.87 20.24 7.04
C PHE A 25 -6.59 18.98 6.21
N PHE A 26 -6.83 17.81 6.76
CA PHE A 26 -6.69 16.54 6.04
C PHE A 26 -7.68 16.45 4.86
N ALA A 27 -8.94 16.78 5.08
CA ALA A 27 -9.95 16.81 4.03
C ALA A 27 -9.61 17.79 2.88
N LEU A 28 -8.97 18.93 3.21
CA LEU A 28 -8.48 19.87 2.20
C LEU A 28 -7.35 19.25 1.37
N ALA A 29 -6.38 18.60 2.03
CA ALA A 29 -5.26 17.94 1.36
C ALA A 29 -5.76 16.81 0.43
N GLU A 30 -6.61 15.92 0.92
CA GLU A 30 -7.23 14.84 0.15
C GLU A 30 -8.01 15.37 -1.06
N SER A 31 -8.87 16.37 -0.84
CA SER A 31 -9.65 16.97 -1.92
C SER A 31 -8.78 17.60 -3.01
N SER A 32 -7.65 18.21 -2.61
CA SER A 32 -6.70 18.83 -3.54
C SER A 32 -5.99 17.79 -4.41
N VAL A 33 -5.47 16.72 -3.79
CA VAL A 33 -4.74 15.67 -4.52
C VAL A 33 -5.72 14.87 -5.40
N HIS A 34 -6.93 14.61 -4.90
CA HIS A 34 -7.94 13.91 -5.68
C HIS A 34 -8.41 14.70 -6.91
N LEU A 35 -8.53 16.03 -6.79
CA LEU A 35 -8.82 16.87 -7.95
C LEU A 35 -7.68 16.80 -8.98
N LEU A 36 -6.43 16.83 -8.53
CA LEU A 36 -5.27 16.64 -9.39
C LEU A 36 -5.28 15.27 -10.10
N ASP A 37 -5.67 14.21 -9.39
CA ASP A 37 -5.77 12.87 -9.96
C ASP A 37 -6.77 12.80 -11.11
N ILE A 38 -7.95 13.44 -10.96
CA ILE A 38 -8.97 13.53 -12.02
C ILE A 38 -8.42 14.26 -13.26
N PHE A 39 -7.63 15.31 -13.09
CA PHE A 39 -6.99 15.99 -14.22
C PHE A 39 -5.98 15.11 -14.95
N LEU A 40 -5.31 14.22 -14.25
CA LEU A 40 -4.32 13.30 -14.80
C LEU A 40 -4.94 12.01 -15.37
N ALA A 41 -6.18 11.70 -15.02
CA ALA A 41 -6.91 10.54 -15.53
C ALA A 41 -7.07 10.59 -17.06
N PRO A 42 -7.18 9.45 -17.76
CA PRO A 42 -7.52 9.42 -19.17
C PRO A 42 -8.94 9.92 -19.40
N GLY A 43 -9.29 10.22 -20.66
CA GLY A 43 -10.63 10.71 -21.05
C GLY A 43 -10.64 12.17 -21.44
N THR A 44 -11.74 12.58 -22.07
CA THR A 44 -11.94 13.95 -22.58
C THR A 44 -12.29 14.92 -21.44
N ASP A 45 -12.04 16.21 -21.65
CA ASP A 45 -12.40 17.25 -20.67
C ASP A 45 -13.90 17.31 -20.42
N GLU A 46 -14.72 17.02 -21.44
CA GLU A 46 -16.18 16.98 -21.31
C GLU A 46 -16.66 15.86 -20.40
N GLU A 47 -16.07 14.66 -20.49
CA GLU A 47 -16.40 13.52 -19.62
C GLU A 47 -16.02 13.78 -18.16
N LYS A 48 -14.94 14.51 -17.92
CA LYS A 48 -14.44 14.82 -16.58
C LYS A 48 -15.18 15.99 -15.91
N LEU A 49 -15.75 16.89 -16.70
CA LEU A 49 -16.33 18.16 -16.22
C LEU A 49 -17.31 18.00 -15.05
N PRO A 50 -18.31 17.08 -15.07
CA PRO A 50 -19.24 16.92 -13.96
C PRO A 50 -18.57 16.49 -12.66
N THR A 51 -17.52 15.67 -12.79
CA THR A 51 -16.74 15.19 -11.62
C THR A 51 -15.85 16.29 -11.09
N ILE A 52 -15.20 17.06 -11.96
CA ILE A 52 -14.38 18.24 -11.61
C ILE A 52 -15.25 19.26 -10.87
N GLU A 53 -16.42 19.61 -11.38
CA GLU A 53 -17.33 20.56 -10.72
C GLU A 53 -17.72 20.11 -9.30
N ARG A 54 -18.11 18.84 -9.15
CA ARG A 54 -18.49 18.28 -7.84
C ARG A 54 -17.32 18.32 -6.86
N ARG A 55 -16.13 17.97 -7.31
CA ARG A 55 -14.91 17.96 -6.49
C ARG A 55 -14.41 19.36 -6.17
N THR A 56 -14.49 20.28 -7.11
CA THR A 56 -14.17 21.69 -6.88
C THR A 56 -15.09 22.30 -5.82
N LYS A 57 -16.39 22.01 -5.83
CA LYS A 57 -17.31 22.45 -4.77
C LYS A 57 -16.89 21.90 -3.39
N ARG A 58 -16.50 20.62 -3.31
CA ARG A 58 -16.00 20.02 -2.06
C ARG A 58 -14.69 20.67 -1.60
N LEU A 59 -13.75 20.88 -2.52
CA LEU A 59 -12.48 21.54 -2.24
C LEU A 59 -12.69 22.97 -1.72
N THR A 60 -13.56 23.73 -2.37
CA THR A 60 -13.93 25.09 -1.95
C THR A 60 -14.54 25.08 -0.55
N GLY A 61 -15.48 24.15 -0.28
CA GLY A 61 -16.05 23.99 1.05
C GLY A 61 -15.01 23.63 2.13
N ALA A 62 -14.08 22.73 1.81
CA ALA A 62 -12.98 22.37 2.71
C ALA A 62 -12.05 23.56 2.97
N LEU A 63 -11.73 24.37 1.93
CA LEU A 63 -10.93 25.57 2.04
C LEU A 63 -11.59 26.61 2.97
N PHE A 64 -12.87 26.89 2.80
CA PHE A 64 -13.60 27.80 3.69
C PHE A 64 -13.67 27.28 5.13
N ALA A 65 -13.81 25.97 5.33
CA ALA A 65 -13.80 25.36 6.65
C ALA A 65 -12.43 25.49 7.34
N VAL A 66 -11.32 25.38 6.58
CA VAL A 66 -9.96 25.60 7.09
C VAL A 66 -9.73 27.07 7.41
N ILE A 67 -10.13 27.98 6.51
CA ILE A 67 -10.02 29.44 6.76
C ILE A 67 -10.83 29.80 8.02
N GLY A 68 -12.05 29.34 8.15
CA GLY A 68 -12.87 29.55 9.34
C GLY A 68 -12.23 29.03 10.63
N ALA A 69 -11.63 27.83 10.59
CA ALA A 69 -10.91 27.24 11.71
C ALA A 69 -9.69 28.09 12.12
N LEU A 70 -8.93 28.57 11.12
CA LEU A 70 -7.77 29.46 11.38
C LEU A 70 -8.21 30.80 11.92
N LEU A 71 -9.23 31.42 11.36
CA LEU A 71 -9.78 32.69 11.89
C LEU A 71 -10.27 32.54 13.32
N LEU A 72 -10.94 31.43 13.62
CA LEU A 72 -11.37 31.11 15.00
C LEU A 72 -10.14 30.95 15.92
N ALA A 73 -9.14 30.18 15.50
CA ALA A 73 -7.94 29.94 16.29
C ALA A 73 -7.17 31.25 16.56
N PHE A 74 -7.00 32.10 15.54
CA PHE A 74 -6.38 33.42 15.67
C PHE A 74 -7.22 34.37 16.52
N GLY A 75 -8.55 34.41 16.33
CA GLY A 75 -9.45 35.27 17.08
C GLY A 75 -9.43 34.95 18.57
N VAL A 76 -9.55 33.64 18.92
CA VAL A 76 -9.50 33.19 20.32
C VAL A 76 -8.11 33.40 20.93
N ALA A 77 -7.04 33.08 20.20
CA ALA A 77 -5.68 33.28 20.68
C ALA A 77 -5.34 34.78 20.87
N ALA A 78 -5.85 35.66 20.01
CA ALA A 78 -5.69 37.09 20.13
C ALA A 78 -6.51 37.69 21.28
N ALA A 79 -7.73 37.18 21.49
CA ALA A 79 -8.60 37.62 22.60
C ALA A 79 -8.09 37.16 23.96
N PHE A 80 -7.38 36.04 24.01
CA PHE A 80 -6.92 35.42 25.26
C PHE A 80 -6.08 36.36 26.15
N PRO A 81 -5.04 37.03 25.63
CA PRO A 81 -4.25 37.99 26.43
C PRO A 81 -5.08 39.13 27.00
N TYR A 82 -6.03 39.65 26.21
CA TYR A 82 -6.89 40.76 26.66
C TYR A 82 -7.85 40.34 27.75
N ALA A 83 -8.45 39.13 27.66
CA ALA A 83 -9.32 38.61 28.66
C ALA A 83 -8.64 38.35 30.03
N PHE A 84 -7.36 38.00 30.00
CA PHE A 84 -6.56 37.75 31.20
C PHE A 84 -5.77 38.97 31.72
N GLN A 85 -5.67 40.05 30.92
CA GLN A 85 -4.98 41.25 31.32
C GLN A 85 -5.57 41.84 32.61
N GLU A 86 -6.89 41.91 32.70
CA GLU A 86 -7.60 42.46 33.90
C GLU A 86 -7.36 41.64 35.19
N TRP A 87 -6.95 40.37 35.04
CA TRP A 87 -6.77 39.45 36.17
C TRP A 87 -5.32 39.33 36.65
N PHE A 88 -4.34 39.61 35.77
CA PHE A 88 -2.94 39.28 36.05
C PHE A 88 -1.99 40.45 35.88
N ILE A 89 -2.37 41.58 35.25
CA ILE A 89 -1.49 42.69 34.94
C ILE A 89 -2.16 44.00 35.34
N GLU A 90 -1.77 44.53 36.49
CA GLU A 90 -2.12 45.89 36.90
C GLU A 90 -1.31 46.92 36.09
N ASP A 91 -2.01 47.91 35.50
CA ASP A 91 -1.50 49.22 35.03
C ASP A 91 -0.55 49.29 33.79
N ARG A 92 -0.45 48.31 32.93
CA ARG A 92 0.31 48.49 31.67
C ARG A 92 -0.48 48.00 30.45
N PRO A 93 -0.46 48.81 29.34
CA PRO A 93 -1.05 48.34 28.10
C PRO A 93 -0.25 47.15 27.57
N PHE A 94 -0.95 46.06 27.19
CA PHE A 94 -0.37 44.88 26.56
C PHE A 94 0.24 45.26 25.21
N ALA A 95 1.56 45.10 25.05
CA ALA A 95 2.27 45.36 23.79
C ALA A 95 2.67 44.06 23.13
N PRO A 96 1.91 43.53 22.14
CA PRO A 96 2.20 42.26 21.48
C PRO A 96 3.41 42.29 20.55
N SER A 97 4.01 43.46 20.31
CA SER A 97 5.13 43.67 19.38
C SER A 97 6.48 43.45 20.07
N GLY A 98 7.18 42.40 19.66
CA GLY A 98 8.54 42.11 20.10
C GLY A 98 8.99 40.70 19.77
N VAL A 99 10.27 40.52 19.45
CA VAL A 99 10.84 39.21 19.11
C VAL A 99 10.56 38.16 20.19
N TRP A 100 10.64 38.53 21.45
CA TRP A 100 10.41 37.64 22.57
C TRP A 100 8.93 37.19 22.69
N ASN A 101 7.98 38.02 22.26
CA ASN A 101 6.57 37.64 22.19
C ASN A 101 6.33 36.60 21.11
N VAL A 102 6.98 36.72 19.96
CA VAL A 102 6.95 35.69 18.90
C VAL A 102 7.57 34.39 19.39
N VAL A 103 8.67 34.45 20.12
CA VAL A 103 9.30 33.25 20.72
C VAL A 103 8.37 32.61 21.73
N ALA A 104 7.77 33.39 22.64
CA ALA A 104 6.83 32.84 23.64
C ALA A 104 5.60 32.20 22.99
N LEU A 105 5.01 32.84 21.97
CA LEU A 105 3.89 32.29 21.19
C LEU A 105 4.29 30.97 20.49
N SER A 106 5.45 30.95 19.86
CA SER A 106 5.95 29.78 19.13
C SER A 106 6.23 28.61 20.10
N VAL A 107 6.86 28.87 21.24
CA VAL A 107 7.11 27.86 22.28
C VAL A 107 5.77 27.34 22.82
N GLY A 108 4.81 28.22 23.12
CA GLY A 108 3.48 27.81 23.54
C GLY A 108 2.77 26.93 22.50
N ALA A 109 2.86 27.30 21.22
CA ALA A 109 2.25 26.52 20.14
C ALA A 109 2.91 25.15 19.92
N THR A 110 4.17 24.94 20.32
CA THR A 110 4.82 23.61 20.22
C THR A 110 4.36 22.64 21.31
N VAL A 111 3.93 23.12 22.48
CA VAL A 111 3.52 22.27 23.61
C VAL A 111 2.42 21.28 23.22
N PRO A 112 1.29 21.68 22.59
CA PRO A 112 0.27 20.70 22.18
C PRO A 112 0.73 19.74 21.08
N LEU A 113 1.79 20.02 20.36
CA LEU A 113 2.34 19.10 19.34
C LEU A 113 3.09 17.93 19.99
N VAL A 114 3.74 18.19 21.13
CA VAL A 114 4.55 17.18 21.85
C VAL A 114 3.69 16.36 22.79
N LEU A 115 2.66 16.97 23.38
CA LEU A 115 1.79 16.26 24.33
C LEU A 115 0.85 15.29 23.60
N PRO A 116 0.73 14.04 24.07
CA PRO A 116 -0.23 13.09 23.53
C PRO A 116 -1.65 13.53 23.93
N PHE A 117 -2.41 14.07 22.99
CA PHE A 117 -3.84 14.36 23.17
C PHE A 117 -4.67 13.25 22.50
N GLY A 118 -5.59 12.69 23.25
CA GLY A 118 -6.54 11.69 22.80
C GLY A 118 -6.38 10.34 23.49
N PRO A 119 -7.41 9.51 23.49
CA PRO A 119 -7.34 8.17 24.05
C PRO A 119 -6.26 7.38 23.33
N LYS A 120 -5.35 6.79 24.10
CA LYS A 120 -4.40 5.77 23.62
C LYS A 120 -5.14 4.45 23.38
N GLY A 121 -6.13 4.45 22.51
CA GLY A 121 -6.66 3.21 21.96
C GLY A 121 -5.62 2.68 20.98
N GLN A 122 -5.11 1.49 21.21
CA GLN A 122 -4.39 0.75 20.17
C GLN A 122 -5.43 0.50 19.06
N ARG A 123 -5.25 1.17 17.91
CA ARG A 123 -6.06 0.87 16.71
C ARG A 123 -5.60 -0.47 16.16
N ALA A 124 -6.52 -1.26 15.65
CA ALA A 124 -6.20 -2.56 15.04
C ALA A 124 -5.18 -2.43 13.91
N SER A 125 -5.21 -1.32 13.14
CA SER A 125 -4.26 -1.01 12.08
C SER A 125 -2.88 -0.55 12.56
N GLY A 126 -2.74 -0.06 13.79
CA GLY A 126 -1.50 0.54 14.31
C GLY A 126 -1.07 1.88 13.67
N TYR A 127 -1.80 2.39 12.67
CA TYR A 127 -1.43 3.60 11.94
C TYR A 127 -1.88 4.89 12.64
N SER A 128 -1.00 5.89 12.70
CA SER A 128 -1.35 7.24 13.16
C SER A 128 -2.25 7.96 12.14
N PRO A 129 -3.04 8.98 12.55
CA PRO A 129 -3.87 9.74 11.61
C PRO A 129 -3.11 10.37 10.44
N LEU A 130 -1.87 10.81 10.68
CA LEU A 130 -1.01 11.33 9.61
C LEU A 130 -0.55 10.23 8.66
N ALA A 131 -0.22 9.05 9.19
CA ALA A 131 0.12 7.91 8.35
C ALA A 131 -1.08 7.46 7.49
N GLN A 132 -2.30 7.41 8.07
CA GLN A 132 -3.52 7.13 7.32
C GLN A 132 -3.74 8.17 6.20
N LEU A 133 -3.60 9.47 6.51
CA LEU A 133 -3.68 10.53 5.48
C LEU A 133 -2.69 10.28 4.33
N LEU A 134 -1.43 9.94 4.63
CA LEU A 134 -0.43 9.66 3.60
C LEU A 134 -0.82 8.46 2.73
N HIS A 135 -1.47 7.43 3.31
CA HIS A 135 -2.00 6.30 2.55
C HIS A 135 -3.13 6.75 1.60
N HIS A 136 -4.10 7.53 2.09
CA HIS A 136 -5.15 8.10 1.24
C HIS A 136 -4.57 8.96 0.10
N LEU A 137 -3.61 9.84 0.40
CA LEU A 137 -2.99 10.70 -0.63
C LEU A 137 -2.25 9.89 -1.70
N ALA A 138 -1.62 8.79 -1.33
CA ALA A 138 -0.81 7.98 -2.24
C ALA A 138 -1.63 6.93 -3.00
N LEU A 139 -2.58 6.25 -2.33
CA LEU A 139 -3.22 5.03 -2.84
C LEU A 139 -4.63 5.27 -3.40
N ASP A 140 -5.34 6.34 -2.97
CA ASP A 140 -6.61 6.75 -3.58
C ASP A 140 -6.43 7.54 -4.89
N ASN A 141 -5.18 7.85 -5.27
CA ASN A 141 -4.89 8.72 -6.40
C ASN A 141 -3.91 8.04 -7.38
N PRO A 142 -4.37 6.98 -8.11
CA PRO A 142 -3.52 6.15 -8.95
C PRO A 142 -2.86 6.92 -10.10
N HIS A 143 -3.53 7.92 -10.71
CA HIS A 143 -2.97 8.69 -11.82
C HIS A 143 -1.84 9.63 -11.35
N VAL A 144 -1.96 10.19 -10.15
CA VAL A 144 -0.84 10.90 -9.48
C VAL A 144 0.30 9.93 -9.24
N GLY A 145 0.03 8.73 -8.72
CA GLY A 145 1.01 7.67 -8.52
C GLY A 145 1.73 7.29 -9.82
N LEU A 146 1.00 7.05 -10.90
CA LEU A 146 1.55 6.75 -12.23
C LEU A 146 2.36 7.93 -12.81
N ARG A 147 1.95 9.17 -12.52
CA ARG A 147 2.75 10.36 -12.91
C ARG A 147 4.09 10.40 -12.19
N LEU A 148 4.11 10.07 -10.90
CA LEU A 148 5.34 9.97 -10.12
C LEU A 148 6.21 8.79 -10.59
N LEU A 149 5.61 7.66 -10.93
CA LEU A 149 6.32 6.51 -11.53
C LEU A 149 7.03 6.92 -12.81
N ARG A 150 6.34 7.61 -13.74
CA ARG A 150 6.97 8.10 -14.97
C ARG A 150 8.19 8.98 -14.71
N ARG A 151 8.16 9.78 -13.63
CA ARG A 151 9.30 10.57 -13.19
C ARG A 151 10.45 9.69 -12.69
N ASP A 152 10.15 8.67 -11.89
CA ASP A 152 11.15 7.73 -11.38
C ASP A 152 11.76 6.89 -12.53
N VAL A 153 10.95 6.44 -13.49
CA VAL A 153 11.40 5.77 -14.71
C VAL A 153 12.33 6.66 -15.53
N HIS A 154 11.96 7.94 -15.75
CA HIS A 154 12.81 8.87 -16.45
C HIS A 154 14.18 9.06 -15.75
N ALA A 155 14.16 9.13 -14.42
CA ALA A 155 15.38 9.23 -13.62
C ALA A 155 16.23 7.94 -13.67
N ALA A 156 15.60 6.77 -13.76
CA ALA A 156 16.26 5.48 -13.90
C ALA A 156 16.94 5.38 -15.29
N ARG A 157 16.22 5.72 -16.37
CA ARG A 157 16.75 5.72 -17.75
C ARG A 157 17.95 6.66 -17.92
N LYS A 158 17.94 7.84 -17.26
CA LYS A 158 19.12 8.73 -17.23
C LYS A 158 20.36 8.11 -16.57
N LYS A 159 20.19 7.06 -15.78
CA LYS A 159 21.27 6.29 -15.15
C LYS A 159 21.56 4.99 -15.90
N ASN A 160 21.03 4.82 -17.12
CA ASN A 160 21.15 3.61 -17.94
C ASN A 160 20.62 2.35 -17.22
N ILE A 161 19.55 2.50 -16.41
CA ILE A 161 18.88 1.38 -15.79
C ILE A 161 17.76 0.93 -16.73
N GLU A 162 18.00 -0.20 -17.40
CA GLU A 162 17.10 -0.73 -18.43
C GLU A 162 16.15 -1.80 -17.86
N PRO A 163 14.94 -1.93 -18.44
CA PRO A 163 14.06 -3.07 -18.18
C PRO A 163 14.73 -4.40 -18.48
N LYS A 164 14.36 -5.46 -17.75
CA LYS A 164 14.82 -6.83 -18.01
C LYS A 164 13.59 -7.73 -18.12
N ALA A 165 13.61 -8.65 -19.10
CA ALA A 165 12.54 -9.63 -19.28
C ALA A 165 12.54 -10.69 -18.15
N GLN A 166 13.70 -10.99 -17.57
CA GLN A 166 13.84 -12.00 -16.52
C GLN A 166 13.43 -11.44 -15.17
N PHE A 167 12.40 -12.03 -14.60
CA PHE A 167 11.94 -11.80 -13.22
C PHE A 167 11.29 -13.06 -12.66
N LEU A 168 11.09 -13.11 -11.36
CA LEU A 168 10.49 -14.23 -10.66
C LEU A 168 9.21 -13.81 -9.96
N ILE A 169 8.15 -14.57 -10.15
CA ILE A 169 6.90 -14.42 -9.40
C ILE A 169 6.74 -15.61 -8.45
N ILE A 170 6.39 -15.32 -7.21
CA ILE A 170 5.97 -16.31 -6.21
C ILE A 170 4.47 -16.10 -6.01
N SER A 171 3.68 -17.09 -6.39
CA SER A 171 2.21 -17.04 -6.40
C SER A 171 1.61 -18.26 -5.72
N GLY A 172 0.31 -18.33 -5.68
CA GLY A 172 -0.52 -19.38 -5.07
C GLY A 172 -1.69 -18.76 -4.31
N LEU A 173 -2.59 -19.59 -3.83
CA LEU A 173 -3.66 -19.11 -2.96
C LEU A 173 -3.06 -18.62 -1.64
N ALA A 174 -3.67 -17.60 -1.02
CA ALA A 174 -3.24 -17.11 0.29
C ALA A 174 -3.10 -18.26 1.31
N ARG A 175 -2.24 -18.08 2.31
CA ARG A 175 -1.92 -19.10 3.34
C ARG A 175 -1.14 -20.33 2.85
N ALA A 176 -0.67 -20.35 1.61
CA ALA A 176 0.26 -21.37 1.09
C ALA A 176 1.74 -21.17 1.49
N GLY A 177 2.05 -20.19 2.36
CA GLY A 177 3.42 -19.93 2.80
C GLY A 177 4.25 -19.06 1.85
N THR A 178 3.63 -18.38 0.90
CA THR A 178 4.29 -17.53 -0.12
C THR A 178 5.20 -16.45 0.46
N THR A 179 4.84 -15.81 1.57
CA THR A 179 5.69 -14.80 2.23
C THR A 179 6.94 -15.42 2.87
N SER A 180 6.80 -16.54 3.57
CA SER A 180 7.94 -17.25 4.16
C SER A 180 8.91 -17.73 3.09
N PHE A 181 8.37 -18.23 1.98
CA PHE A 181 9.16 -18.67 0.84
C PHE A 181 9.87 -17.48 0.15
N LEU A 182 9.18 -16.35 -0.08
CA LEU A 182 9.80 -15.13 -0.61
C LEU A 182 10.99 -14.69 0.25
N ASN A 183 10.82 -14.64 1.58
CA ASN A 183 11.90 -14.26 2.50
C ASN A 183 13.10 -15.23 2.39
N ALA A 184 12.83 -16.52 2.24
CA ALA A 184 13.88 -17.51 2.05
C ALA A 184 14.61 -17.36 0.70
N VAL A 185 13.89 -17.01 -0.39
CA VAL A 185 14.47 -16.69 -1.69
C VAL A 185 15.32 -15.43 -1.64
N MET A 186 14.83 -14.36 -0.99
CA MET A 186 15.56 -13.08 -0.86
C MET A 186 16.94 -13.24 -0.22
N ASN A 187 17.09 -14.22 0.67
CA ASN A 187 18.36 -14.52 1.34
C ASN A 187 19.34 -15.37 0.50
N ARG A 188 18.97 -15.79 -0.73
CA ARG A 188 19.74 -16.77 -1.53
C ARG A 188 20.45 -16.20 -2.74
N GLY A 189 20.24 -14.94 -3.07
CA GLY A 189 20.86 -14.38 -4.26
C GLY A 189 20.64 -12.88 -4.39
N PRO A 190 21.07 -12.31 -5.51
CA PRO A 190 20.89 -10.89 -5.76
C PRO A 190 19.44 -10.60 -6.20
N PHE A 191 18.50 -10.92 -5.34
CA PHE A 191 17.09 -10.62 -5.55
C PHE A 191 16.74 -9.24 -5.00
N VAL A 192 15.74 -8.62 -5.59
CA VAL A 192 15.14 -7.37 -5.11
C VAL A 192 13.63 -7.43 -5.23
N SER A 193 12.95 -6.91 -4.22
CA SER A 193 11.50 -6.85 -4.14
C SER A 193 11.06 -5.52 -3.53
N LEU A 194 9.77 -5.22 -3.66
CA LEU A 194 9.15 -4.18 -2.85
C LEU A 194 9.11 -4.61 -1.38
N ASN A 195 9.18 -3.63 -0.50
CA ASN A 195 9.11 -3.85 0.94
C ASN A 195 8.26 -2.76 1.62
N TYR A 196 8.00 -2.91 2.91
CA TYR A 196 7.20 -1.94 3.67
C TYR A 196 7.76 -0.52 3.69
N ALA A 197 9.08 -0.33 3.48
CA ALA A 197 9.65 1.00 3.36
C ALA A 197 9.16 1.77 2.11
N ASN A 198 8.63 1.08 1.11
CA ASN A 198 8.04 1.70 -0.09
C ASN A 198 6.63 2.25 0.17
N MET A 199 5.97 1.82 1.26
CA MET A 199 4.65 2.33 1.62
C MET A 199 4.70 3.77 2.13
N PRO A 200 3.68 4.57 1.85
CA PRO A 200 2.53 4.27 0.98
C PRO A 200 2.75 4.61 -0.51
N PHE A 201 3.91 5.16 -0.87
CA PHE A 201 4.19 5.59 -2.25
C PHE A 201 4.80 4.46 -3.09
N VAL A 202 4.12 3.31 -3.14
CA VAL A 202 4.57 2.10 -3.84
C VAL A 202 4.88 2.35 -5.30
N LEU A 203 4.12 3.21 -5.99
CA LEU A 203 4.34 3.60 -7.39
C LEU A 203 5.49 4.58 -7.59
N ALA A 204 6.07 5.14 -6.53
CA ALA A 204 7.16 6.10 -6.60
C ALA A 204 8.29 5.77 -5.61
N PRO A 205 8.85 4.54 -5.61
CA PRO A 205 9.78 4.08 -4.58
C PRO A 205 11.06 4.92 -4.52
N THR A 206 11.58 5.37 -5.67
CA THR A 206 12.80 6.19 -5.71
C THR A 206 12.54 7.63 -5.24
N THR A 207 11.41 8.21 -5.60
CA THR A 207 11.00 9.52 -5.10
C THR A 207 10.75 9.48 -3.60
N TRP A 208 10.01 8.48 -3.11
CA TRP A 208 9.71 8.32 -1.69
C TRP A 208 10.94 8.14 -0.82
N ALA A 209 11.90 7.32 -1.25
CA ALA A 209 13.16 7.07 -0.54
C ALA A 209 14.01 8.32 -0.27
N ARG A 210 13.72 9.45 -0.92
CA ARG A 210 14.40 10.74 -0.62
C ARG A 210 13.84 11.40 0.64
N PHE A 211 12.59 11.15 0.96
CA PHE A 211 11.89 11.74 2.11
C PHE A 211 11.81 10.81 3.30
N TYR A 212 11.79 9.52 3.06
CA TYR A 212 11.63 8.52 4.08
C TYR A 212 12.76 7.49 4.04
N LYS A 213 13.55 7.45 5.11
CA LYS A 213 14.58 6.44 5.36
C LYS A 213 14.21 5.73 6.65
N PRO A 214 13.67 4.52 6.59
CA PRO A 214 13.33 3.77 7.78
C PRO A 214 14.59 3.51 8.61
N LYS A 215 14.46 3.59 9.94
CA LYS A 215 15.48 3.09 10.86
C LYS A 215 15.36 1.58 10.91
N ALA A 216 16.44 0.86 10.65
CA ALA A 216 16.49 -0.59 10.43
C ALA A 216 16.17 -1.47 11.67
N GLU A 217 15.75 -0.92 12.80
CA GLU A 217 15.87 -1.62 14.09
C GLU A 217 14.58 -2.17 14.70
N VAL A 218 13.42 -1.98 14.10
CA VAL A 218 12.17 -2.45 14.74
C VAL A 218 11.54 -3.56 13.90
N GLN A 219 11.81 -4.80 14.26
CA GLN A 219 11.00 -5.94 13.84
C GLN A 219 9.73 -5.97 14.72
N VAL A 220 8.59 -5.91 14.10
CA VAL A 220 7.28 -6.02 14.75
C VAL A 220 6.61 -7.28 14.22
N GLU A 221 5.95 -8.03 15.08
CA GLU A 221 5.11 -9.13 14.60
C GLU A 221 4.03 -8.58 13.66
N ARG A 222 3.86 -9.24 12.54
CA ARG A 222 2.87 -8.89 11.54
C ARG A 222 1.47 -8.91 12.16
N SER A 223 0.62 -7.95 11.79
CA SER A 223 -0.78 -7.86 12.28
C SER A 223 -1.62 -9.13 12.03
N HIS A 224 -1.08 -10.06 11.27
CA HIS A 224 -1.70 -11.36 11.00
C HIS A 224 -1.60 -12.37 12.15
N GLY A 225 -0.83 -12.11 13.21
CA GLY A 225 -0.66 -13.04 14.34
C GLY A 225 -0.17 -14.43 13.93
N ASP A 226 0.67 -14.52 12.90
CA ASP A 226 1.18 -15.79 12.34
C ASP A 226 2.63 -16.06 12.73
N GLY A 227 3.15 -15.31 13.70
CA GLY A 227 4.53 -15.42 14.20
C GLY A 227 5.60 -14.92 13.22
N VAL A 228 5.20 -14.36 12.07
CA VAL A 228 6.15 -13.81 11.10
C VAL A 228 6.55 -12.41 11.56
N MET A 229 7.82 -12.29 11.96
CA MET A 229 8.42 -10.99 12.28
C MET A 229 8.66 -10.22 10.99
N VAL A 230 8.13 -9.01 10.90
CA VAL A 230 8.32 -8.11 9.77
C VAL A 230 9.02 -6.84 10.23
N GLY A 231 10.11 -6.50 9.55
CA GLY A 231 10.72 -5.18 9.62
C GLY A 231 10.30 -4.36 8.41
N LEU A 232 10.66 -3.09 8.43
CA LEU A 232 10.43 -2.21 7.27
C LEU A 232 11.14 -2.70 6.00
N ASP A 233 12.16 -3.54 6.16
CA ASP A 233 12.89 -4.19 5.07
C ASP A 233 12.24 -5.50 4.60
N SER A 234 11.18 -5.97 5.28
CA SER A 234 10.50 -7.22 4.89
C SER A 234 9.78 -7.04 3.56
N SER A 235 10.05 -7.96 2.63
CA SER A 235 9.41 -7.99 1.34
C SER A 235 7.93 -8.33 1.45
N GLU A 236 7.08 -7.63 0.70
CA GLU A 236 5.62 -7.79 0.79
C GLU A 236 4.96 -7.73 -0.60
N ALA A 237 3.73 -8.24 -0.67
CA ALA A 237 2.88 -8.27 -1.86
C ALA A 237 2.30 -6.89 -2.20
N LEU A 238 3.16 -5.94 -2.54
CA LEU A 238 2.78 -4.54 -2.82
C LEU A 238 2.61 -4.26 -4.32
N GLU A 239 3.04 -5.18 -5.16
CA GLU A 239 3.05 -5.03 -6.62
C GLU A 239 1.66 -4.81 -7.20
N GLU A 240 0.63 -5.33 -6.54
CA GLU A 240 -0.74 -5.28 -7.03
C GLU A 240 -1.29 -3.85 -7.14
N VAL A 241 -0.75 -2.91 -6.36
CA VAL A 241 -1.04 -1.48 -6.50
C VAL A 241 -0.70 -0.97 -7.91
N PHE A 242 0.37 -1.48 -8.54
CA PHE A 242 0.72 -1.14 -9.91
C PHE A 242 -0.35 -1.66 -10.89
N PHE A 243 -0.73 -2.92 -10.78
CA PHE A 243 -1.71 -3.52 -11.70
C PHE A 243 -3.08 -2.85 -11.56
N LYS A 244 -3.54 -2.58 -10.35
CA LYS A 244 -4.77 -1.80 -10.12
C LYS A 244 -4.73 -0.44 -10.82
N ALA A 245 -3.59 0.25 -10.73
CA ALA A 245 -3.46 1.59 -11.32
C ALA A 245 -3.47 1.56 -12.85
N VAL A 246 -2.80 0.58 -13.49
CA VAL A 246 -2.69 0.53 -14.96
C VAL A 246 -3.91 -0.09 -15.64
N THR A 247 -4.70 -0.89 -14.91
CA THR A 247 -5.95 -1.49 -15.41
C THR A 247 -7.19 -0.79 -14.89
N GLU A 248 -7.03 0.35 -14.19
CA GLU A 248 -8.14 1.08 -13.54
C GLU A 248 -9.02 0.19 -12.64
N SER A 249 -8.41 -0.88 -12.10
CA SER A 249 -9.06 -1.90 -11.26
C SER A 249 -10.17 -2.70 -11.96
N GLU A 250 -10.23 -2.75 -13.29
CA GLU A 250 -11.30 -3.42 -14.05
C GLU A 250 -11.49 -4.90 -13.69
N TYR A 251 -10.42 -5.59 -13.27
CA TYR A 251 -10.49 -6.99 -12.85
C TYR A 251 -11.02 -7.20 -11.42
N VAL A 252 -11.18 -6.13 -10.65
CA VAL A 252 -11.77 -6.18 -9.30
C VAL A 252 -13.26 -5.90 -9.43
N GLU A 253 -14.04 -6.93 -9.73
CA GLU A 253 -15.49 -6.86 -9.85
C GLU A 253 -16.16 -6.78 -8.47
N GLU A 254 -17.47 -6.63 -8.44
CA GLU A 254 -18.21 -6.51 -7.18
C GLU A 254 -18.07 -7.75 -6.31
N ASP A 255 -18.09 -8.94 -6.92
CA ASP A 255 -18.19 -10.24 -6.28
C ASP A 255 -16.99 -11.17 -6.52
N CYS A 256 -16.07 -10.82 -7.43
CA CYS A 256 -14.88 -11.63 -7.69
C CYS A 256 -13.67 -10.83 -8.18
N LEU A 257 -12.53 -11.52 -8.27
CA LEU A 257 -11.34 -11.08 -8.99
C LEU A 257 -11.26 -11.85 -10.31
N ARG A 258 -11.50 -11.15 -11.42
CA ARG A 258 -11.62 -11.80 -12.73
C ARG A 258 -10.28 -11.90 -13.47
N LYS A 259 -10.10 -13.02 -14.14
CA LYS A 259 -9.01 -13.20 -15.11
C LYS A 259 -9.08 -12.09 -16.17
N HIS A 260 -7.94 -11.47 -16.48
CA HIS A 260 -7.86 -10.36 -17.43
C HIS A 260 -6.58 -10.38 -18.25
N ASN A 261 -6.58 -9.64 -19.34
CA ASN A 261 -5.42 -9.48 -20.19
C ASN A 261 -4.71 -8.17 -19.91
N LEU A 262 -3.39 -8.23 -19.85
CA LEU A 262 -2.56 -7.03 -19.74
C LEU A 262 -2.22 -6.52 -21.16
N SER A 263 -2.38 -5.22 -21.41
CA SER A 263 -1.97 -4.64 -22.69
C SER A 263 -0.44 -4.61 -22.82
N LYS A 264 0.06 -4.53 -24.05
CA LYS A 264 1.51 -4.40 -24.30
C LYS A 264 2.10 -3.16 -23.63
N GLU A 265 1.34 -2.07 -23.59
CA GLU A 265 1.72 -0.80 -23.00
C GLU A 265 1.81 -0.93 -21.46
N ALA A 266 0.81 -1.54 -20.82
CA ALA A 266 0.82 -1.80 -19.39
C ALA A 266 1.95 -2.78 -19.01
N TYR A 267 2.20 -3.79 -19.82
CA TYR A 267 3.32 -4.71 -19.64
C TYR A 267 4.69 -3.98 -19.75
N ALA A 268 4.87 -3.11 -20.74
CA ALA A 268 6.09 -2.32 -20.84
C ALA A 268 6.29 -1.40 -19.61
N GLN A 269 5.22 -0.79 -19.13
CA GLN A 269 5.27 0.00 -17.89
C GLN A 269 5.61 -0.87 -16.65
N TYR A 270 5.17 -2.13 -16.62
CA TYR A 270 5.52 -3.08 -15.56
C TYR A 270 7.02 -3.39 -15.54
N LEU A 271 7.64 -3.60 -16.71
CA LEU A 271 9.09 -3.79 -16.81
C LEU A 271 9.88 -2.53 -16.39
N ASP A 272 9.40 -1.35 -16.77
CA ASP A 272 9.96 -0.07 -16.34
C ASP A 272 9.85 0.08 -14.80
N TYR A 273 8.72 -0.29 -14.22
CA TYR A 273 8.51 -0.29 -12.76
C TYR A 273 9.50 -1.20 -12.05
N GLN A 274 9.67 -2.43 -12.53
CA GLN A 274 10.67 -3.35 -11.99
C GLN A 274 12.09 -2.78 -12.10
N ALA A 275 12.43 -2.09 -13.18
CA ALA A 275 13.72 -1.43 -13.35
C ALA A 275 13.95 -0.35 -12.28
N VAL A 276 12.92 0.44 -11.97
CA VAL A 276 12.96 1.44 -10.87
C VAL A 276 13.21 0.77 -9.52
N VAL A 277 12.52 -0.34 -9.22
CA VAL A 277 12.69 -1.09 -7.97
C VAL A 277 14.10 -1.69 -7.85
N ARG A 278 14.66 -2.22 -8.95
CA ARG A 278 16.04 -2.73 -8.99
C ARG A 278 17.10 -1.64 -8.73
N GLY A 279 16.81 -0.41 -9.09
CA GLY A 279 17.69 0.72 -8.77
C GLY A 279 19.11 0.63 -9.30
N GLY A 280 19.32 -0.06 -10.44
CA GLY A 280 20.61 -0.26 -11.08
C GLY A 280 21.49 -1.36 -10.48
N LYS A 281 20.97 -2.13 -9.54
CA LYS A 281 21.66 -3.31 -9.02
C LYS A 281 21.62 -4.45 -10.05
N GLU A 282 22.70 -5.22 -10.13
CA GLU A 282 22.76 -6.49 -10.84
C GLU A 282 21.92 -7.55 -10.10
N SER A 283 20.61 -7.37 -10.09
CA SER A 283 19.68 -8.18 -9.34
C SER A 283 18.49 -8.60 -10.19
N VAL A 284 17.86 -9.69 -9.80
CA VAL A 284 16.61 -10.20 -10.36
C VAL A 284 15.46 -9.64 -9.54
N TYR A 285 14.47 -9.06 -10.22
CA TYR A 285 13.24 -8.66 -9.56
C TYR A 285 12.46 -9.91 -9.16
N VAL A 286 12.01 -9.96 -7.93
CA VAL A 286 11.11 -10.99 -7.42
C VAL A 286 9.92 -10.34 -6.74
N ALA A 287 8.73 -10.86 -6.98
CA ALA A 287 7.52 -10.44 -6.30
C ALA A 287 6.72 -11.64 -5.79
N LYS A 288 6.14 -11.46 -4.62
CA LYS A 288 5.03 -12.31 -4.18
C LYS A 288 3.74 -11.64 -4.65
N ASN A 289 2.98 -12.34 -5.50
CA ASN A 289 1.71 -11.83 -6.00
C ASN A 289 0.73 -12.97 -6.26
N ASN A 290 -0.22 -13.17 -5.36
CA ASN A 290 -1.23 -14.22 -5.47
C ASN A 290 -2.17 -13.95 -6.67
N ASN A 291 -2.52 -12.68 -6.92
CA ASN A 291 -3.38 -12.25 -8.02
C ASN A 291 -2.70 -12.37 -9.40
N PHE A 292 -1.39 -12.68 -9.45
CA PHE A 292 -0.69 -12.82 -10.72
C PHE A 292 -1.26 -13.94 -11.59
N LEU A 293 -1.86 -14.97 -10.98
CA LEU A 293 -2.58 -16.03 -11.69
C LEU A 293 -3.66 -15.49 -12.64
N LEU A 294 -4.34 -14.40 -12.28
CA LEU A 294 -5.40 -13.78 -13.08
C LEU A 294 -4.90 -13.23 -14.42
N ARG A 295 -3.62 -12.90 -14.52
CA ARG A 295 -2.99 -12.31 -15.72
C ARG A 295 -1.86 -13.16 -16.30
N TYR A 296 -1.62 -14.34 -15.72
CA TYR A 296 -0.51 -15.21 -16.13
C TYR A 296 -0.46 -15.44 -17.63
N ALA A 297 -1.57 -15.89 -18.23
CA ALA A 297 -1.62 -16.25 -19.64
C ALA A 297 -1.26 -15.07 -20.56
N SER A 298 -1.77 -13.85 -20.26
CA SER A 298 -1.45 -12.66 -21.06
C SER A 298 -0.01 -12.21 -20.89
N VAL A 299 0.54 -12.27 -19.68
CA VAL A 299 1.94 -11.93 -19.42
C VAL A 299 2.86 -12.97 -20.07
N ARG A 300 2.51 -14.26 -20.03
CA ARG A 300 3.26 -15.33 -20.68
C ARG A 300 3.32 -15.15 -22.20
N ALA A 301 2.22 -14.74 -22.81
CA ALA A 301 2.16 -14.43 -24.23
C ALA A 301 3.04 -13.23 -24.62
N LEU A 302 3.23 -12.27 -23.73
CA LEU A 302 4.07 -11.08 -23.92
C LEU A 302 5.56 -11.34 -23.58
N ASN A 303 5.83 -12.28 -22.69
CA ASN A 303 7.16 -12.57 -22.20
C ASN A 303 7.30 -14.07 -21.83
N PRO A 304 8.00 -14.86 -22.62
CA PRO A 304 8.28 -16.25 -22.29
C PRO A 304 9.36 -16.43 -21.21
N ASP A 305 10.13 -15.38 -20.87
CA ASP A 305 11.35 -15.49 -20.06
C ASP A 305 11.12 -15.30 -18.56
N PHE A 306 9.94 -14.81 -18.13
CA PHE A 306 9.68 -14.72 -16.70
C PHE A 306 9.41 -16.11 -16.09
N ARG A 307 9.68 -16.26 -14.82
CA ARG A 307 9.53 -17.51 -14.10
C ARG A 307 8.52 -17.38 -12.99
N MET A 308 7.83 -18.48 -12.69
CA MET A 308 6.85 -18.51 -11.62
C MET A 308 7.03 -19.74 -10.73
N LEU A 309 6.92 -19.51 -9.43
CA LEU A 309 6.78 -20.55 -8.42
C LEU A 309 5.36 -20.49 -7.87
N VAL A 310 4.64 -21.59 -7.95
CA VAL A 310 3.30 -21.73 -7.42
C VAL A 310 3.37 -22.55 -6.14
N LEU A 311 3.16 -21.91 -5.02
CA LEU A 311 3.10 -22.58 -3.73
C LEU A 311 1.70 -23.12 -3.48
N PHE A 312 1.64 -24.34 -2.99
CA PHE A 312 0.42 -24.97 -2.52
C PHE A 312 0.67 -25.66 -1.17
N ARG A 313 -0.40 -25.92 -0.45
CA ARG A 313 -0.37 -26.55 0.85
C ARG A 313 -1.47 -27.62 0.90
N ASP A 314 -1.38 -28.54 1.84
CA ASP A 314 -2.46 -29.49 2.11
C ASP A 314 -3.83 -28.78 2.10
N PRO A 315 -4.80 -29.24 1.28
CA PRO A 315 -6.03 -28.51 1.02
C PRO A 315 -6.82 -28.20 2.29
N LEU A 316 -6.95 -29.18 3.18
CA LEU A 316 -7.73 -29.00 4.40
C LEU A 316 -7.06 -28.04 5.37
N THR A 317 -5.74 -28.16 5.51
CA THR A 317 -4.95 -27.26 6.37
C THR A 317 -4.95 -25.82 5.86
N GLN A 318 -4.87 -25.65 4.54
CA GLN A 318 -4.92 -24.31 3.93
C GLN A 318 -6.32 -23.69 4.04
N ALA A 319 -7.37 -24.46 3.75
CA ALA A 319 -8.75 -24.03 3.87
C ALA A 319 -9.10 -23.63 5.32
N ALA A 320 -8.68 -24.41 6.31
CA ALA A 320 -8.87 -24.07 7.72
C ALA A 320 -8.16 -22.74 8.09
N SER A 321 -6.93 -22.55 7.60
CA SER A 321 -6.18 -21.31 7.83
C SER A 321 -6.80 -20.08 7.14
N LEU A 322 -7.41 -20.26 5.96
CA LEU A 322 -8.14 -19.20 5.26
C LEU A 322 -9.41 -18.81 6.02
N LEU A 323 -10.20 -19.79 6.46
CA LEU A 323 -11.40 -19.58 7.25
C LEU A 323 -11.08 -18.85 8.57
N GLU A 324 -10.06 -19.31 9.30
CA GLU A 324 -9.61 -18.64 10.53
C GLU A 324 -9.28 -17.18 10.28
N LYS A 325 -8.49 -16.90 9.24
CA LYS A 325 -8.13 -15.52 8.89
C LYS A 325 -9.31 -14.70 8.40
N HIS A 326 -10.22 -15.29 7.64
CA HIS A 326 -11.45 -14.63 7.22
C HIS A 326 -12.25 -14.12 8.41
N LEU A 327 -12.49 -14.95 9.41
CA LEU A 327 -13.21 -14.56 10.62
C LEU A 327 -12.46 -13.49 11.43
N GLN A 328 -11.15 -13.66 11.62
CA GLN A 328 -10.32 -12.70 12.33
C GLN A 328 -10.34 -11.32 11.67
N TYR A 329 -10.25 -11.26 10.34
CA TYR A 329 -10.25 -9.98 9.64
C TYR A 329 -11.62 -9.31 9.59
N ILE A 330 -12.72 -10.06 9.66
CA ILE A 330 -14.05 -9.47 9.86
C ILE A 330 -14.08 -8.68 11.16
N GLU A 331 -13.62 -9.26 12.27
CA GLU A 331 -13.57 -8.60 13.58
C GLU A 331 -12.65 -7.36 13.55
N MET A 332 -11.43 -7.50 13.01
CA MET A 332 -10.48 -6.38 12.90
C MET A 332 -11.03 -5.22 12.07
N GLN A 333 -11.75 -5.53 10.99
CA GLN A 333 -12.34 -4.52 10.09
C GLN A 333 -13.58 -3.86 10.67
N GLU A 334 -14.27 -4.50 11.61
CA GLU A 334 -15.34 -3.90 12.39
C GLU A 334 -14.80 -2.93 13.46
N GLU A 335 -13.68 -3.27 14.10
CA GLU A 335 -13.01 -2.42 15.08
C GLU A 335 -12.31 -1.21 14.44
N ASP A 336 -11.67 -1.41 13.28
CA ASP A 336 -10.94 -0.36 12.55
C ASP A 336 -11.20 -0.46 11.04
N PRO A 337 -12.10 0.37 10.50
CA PRO A 337 -12.40 0.39 9.05
C PRO A 337 -11.20 0.62 8.15
N PHE A 338 -10.13 1.25 8.66
CA PHE A 338 -8.90 1.47 7.89
C PHE A 338 -8.23 0.15 7.47
N VAL A 339 -8.41 -0.93 8.22
CA VAL A 339 -7.90 -2.27 7.85
C VAL A 339 -8.52 -2.74 6.52
N LEU A 340 -9.82 -2.54 6.34
CA LEU A 340 -10.50 -2.87 5.08
C LEU A 340 -10.02 -1.98 3.92
N GLU A 341 -9.89 -0.68 4.15
CA GLU A 341 -9.37 0.26 3.15
C GLU A 341 -7.95 -0.12 2.71
N TYR A 342 -7.09 -0.44 3.69
CA TYR A 342 -5.72 -0.87 3.44
C TYR A 342 -5.65 -2.14 2.58
N MET A 343 -6.46 -3.15 2.89
CA MET A 343 -6.54 -4.37 2.08
C MET A 343 -7.06 -4.09 0.67
N ASN A 344 -8.08 -3.25 0.53
CA ASN A 344 -8.63 -2.87 -0.77
C ASN A 344 -7.61 -2.14 -1.66
N TRP A 345 -6.76 -1.27 -1.10
CA TRP A 345 -5.69 -0.63 -1.88
C TRP A 345 -4.69 -1.63 -2.46
N LEU A 346 -4.38 -2.68 -1.69
CA LEU A 346 -3.44 -3.72 -2.10
C LEU A 346 -4.10 -4.84 -2.93
N ALA A 347 -5.41 -4.76 -3.21
CA ALA A 347 -6.23 -5.83 -3.77
C ALA A 347 -6.07 -7.17 -3.01
N HIS A 348 -5.95 -7.07 -1.69
CA HIS A 348 -5.94 -8.21 -0.78
C HIS A 348 -7.37 -8.58 -0.43
N HIS A 349 -8.00 -9.30 -1.35
CA HIS A 349 -9.38 -9.78 -1.23
C HIS A 349 -9.46 -11.25 -0.81
N GLU A 350 -8.38 -11.77 -0.22
CA GLU A 350 -8.31 -13.19 0.14
C GLU A 350 -9.23 -13.54 1.30
N PHE A 351 -9.53 -12.60 2.22
CA PHE A 351 -10.37 -12.81 3.40
C PHE A 351 -10.92 -11.51 3.98
N GLY A 352 -11.76 -11.61 5.03
CA GLY A 352 -12.43 -10.48 5.65
C GLY A 352 -13.67 -10.02 4.89
N ARG A 353 -14.19 -8.83 5.23
CA ARG A 353 -15.43 -8.27 4.66
C ARG A 353 -15.31 -7.93 3.16
N GLY A 354 -14.09 -7.75 2.67
CA GLY A 354 -13.80 -7.50 1.27
C GLY A 354 -13.40 -8.78 0.50
N GLN A 355 -13.67 -9.97 1.03
CA GLN A 355 -13.32 -11.22 0.40
C GLN A 355 -13.99 -11.38 -0.97
N LYS A 356 -13.20 -11.81 -1.95
CA LYS A 356 -13.62 -12.08 -3.32
C LYS A 356 -12.89 -13.33 -3.83
N PRO A 357 -13.59 -14.33 -4.37
CA PRO A 357 -12.95 -15.48 -5.02
C PRO A 357 -12.29 -15.07 -6.34
N PHE A 358 -11.39 -15.91 -6.84
CA PHE A 358 -10.90 -15.80 -8.21
C PHE A 358 -11.93 -16.33 -9.21
N CYS A 359 -12.07 -15.64 -10.35
CA CYS A 359 -12.86 -16.07 -11.49
C CYS A 359 -11.95 -16.21 -12.72
N PHE A 360 -11.64 -17.45 -13.11
CA PHE A 360 -10.73 -17.74 -14.22
C PHE A 360 -11.44 -17.91 -15.56
N GLY A 361 -12.74 -18.19 -15.56
CA GLY A 361 -13.61 -18.36 -16.74
C GLY A 361 -14.64 -17.23 -16.85
N GLU A 362 -15.63 -17.43 -17.73
CA GLU A 362 -16.81 -16.59 -17.88
C GLU A 362 -17.95 -17.00 -16.93
N ASP A 363 -17.74 -18.08 -16.16
CA ASP A 363 -18.70 -18.61 -15.23
C ASP A 363 -18.97 -17.66 -14.06
N GLU A 364 -20.10 -17.90 -13.38
CA GLU A 364 -20.46 -17.17 -12.16
C GLU A 364 -19.41 -17.38 -11.06
N PRO A 365 -19.19 -16.38 -10.20
CA PRO A 365 -18.29 -16.51 -9.05
C PRO A 365 -18.63 -17.69 -8.17
N LEU A 366 -17.63 -18.22 -7.45
CA LEU A 366 -17.81 -19.30 -6.50
C LEU A 366 -18.88 -18.95 -5.46
N GLU A 367 -20.02 -19.61 -5.53
CA GLU A 367 -21.11 -19.44 -4.59
C GLU A 367 -20.84 -20.14 -3.26
N GLY A 368 -21.35 -19.60 -2.17
CA GLY A 368 -21.32 -20.20 -0.85
C GLY A 368 -21.01 -19.24 0.27
N ASP A 369 -21.04 -19.75 1.50
CA ASP A 369 -20.73 -18.96 2.69
C ASP A 369 -19.22 -19.07 3.02
N PRO A 370 -18.47 -17.98 3.00
CA PRO A 370 -17.07 -17.98 3.43
C PRO A 370 -16.84 -18.33 4.91
N ARG A 371 -17.91 -18.50 5.69
CA ARG A 371 -17.84 -19.06 7.04
C ARG A 371 -17.88 -20.59 7.08
N ASP A 372 -18.09 -21.23 5.92
CA ASP A 372 -18.03 -22.70 5.77
C ASP A 372 -16.69 -23.12 5.17
N ILE A 373 -16.03 -24.10 5.78
CA ILE A 373 -14.74 -24.62 5.29
C ILE A 373 -14.86 -25.22 3.87
N ASN A 374 -16.02 -25.71 3.48
CA ASN A 374 -16.25 -26.26 2.14
C ASN A 374 -16.16 -25.17 1.04
N TYR A 375 -16.47 -23.90 1.36
CA TYR A 375 -16.24 -22.79 0.45
C TYR A 375 -14.75 -22.67 0.13
N TRP A 376 -13.88 -22.70 1.13
CA TRP A 376 -12.43 -22.58 0.97
C TRP A 376 -11.80 -23.79 0.29
N LEU A 377 -12.33 -25.01 0.51
CA LEU A 377 -11.90 -26.21 -0.20
C LEU A 377 -12.24 -26.11 -1.68
N ARG A 378 -13.43 -25.64 -2.04
CA ARG A 378 -13.80 -25.42 -3.45
C ARG A 378 -12.93 -24.33 -4.09
N LEU A 379 -12.72 -23.21 -3.40
CA LEU A 379 -11.81 -22.17 -3.87
C LEU A 379 -10.39 -22.72 -4.09
N TRP A 380 -9.90 -23.58 -3.19
CA TRP A 380 -8.62 -24.27 -3.35
C TRP A 380 -8.59 -25.10 -4.63
N ILE A 381 -9.61 -25.92 -4.87
CA ILE A 381 -9.73 -26.74 -6.07
C ILE A 381 -9.73 -25.89 -7.33
N GLU A 382 -10.51 -24.83 -7.40
CA GLU A 382 -10.58 -23.93 -8.55
C GLU A 382 -9.23 -23.29 -8.86
N VAL A 383 -8.58 -22.72 -7.84
CA VAL A 383 -7.30 -22.02 -8.03
C VAL A 383 -6.21 -22.96 -8.50
N TYR A 384 -6.07 -24.13 -7.87
CA TYR A 384 -4.99 -25.04 -8.23
C TYR A 384 -5.29 -25.90 -9.47
N SER A 385 -6.57 -26.13 -9.81
CA SER A 385 -6.94 -26.69 -11.11
C SER A 385 -6.55 -25.75 -12.24
N TYR A 386 -6.89 -24.46 -12.12
CA TYR A 386 -6.46 -23.46 -13.09
C TYR A 386 -4.94 -23.32 -13.15
N ALA A 387 -4.26 -23.28 -12.01
CA ALA A 387 -2.80 -23.22 -11.99
C ALA A 387 -2.13 -24.42 -12.67
N ALA A 388 -2.72 -25.62 -12.53
CA ALA A 388 -2.25 -26.83 -13.22
C ALA A 388 -2.51 -26.77 -14.73
N GLU A 389 -3.63 -26.20 -15.16
CA GLU A 389 -3.98 -26.01 -16.57
C GLU A 389 -2.99 -25.07 -17.29
N ILE A 390 -2.63 -23.96 -16.63
CA ILE A 390 -1.70 -22.97 -17.21
C ILE A 390 -0.22 -23.33 -17.00
N ASN A 391 0.09 -24.48 -16.45
CA ASN A 391 1.45 -24.91 -16.16
C ASN A 391 2.28 -25.03 -17.44
N ASP A 392 3.51 -24.56 -17.39
CA ASP A 392 4.50 -24.62 -18.46
C ASP A 392 5.92 -24.87 -17.92
N ASP A 393 6.91 -24.96 -18.80
CA ASP A 393 8.31 -25.20 -18.47
C ASP A 393 8.96 -24.10 -17.61
N GLN A 394 8.35 -22.93 -17.49
CA GLN A 394 8.85 -21.81 -16.72
C GLN A 394 8.10 -21.67 -15.36
N THR A 395 7.25 -22.62 -15.04
CA THR A 395 6.46 -22.67 -13.81
C THR A 395 6.80 -23.91 -12.99
N VAL A 396 7.04 -23.75 -11.69
CA VAL A 396 7.34 -24.86 -10.78
C VAL A 396 6.39 -24.82 -9.60
N PHE A 397 5.76 -25.95 -9.31
CA PHE A 397 4.94 -26.13 -8.11
C PHE A 397 5.81 -26.49 -6.91
N VAL A 398 5.53 -25.87 -5.75
CA VAL A 398 6.25 -26.09 -4.51
C VAL A 398 5.28 -26.41 -3.40
N ALA A 399 5.37 -27.63 -2.85
CA ALA A 399 4.62 -28.00 -1.67
C ALA A 399 5.18 -27.28 -0.44
N TYR A 400 4.29 -26.65 0.33
CA TYR A 400 4.69 -25.92 1.55
C TYR A 400 5.28 -26.86 2.59
N GLU A 401 4.77 -28.06 2.70
CA GLU A 401 5.23 -29.10 3.62
C GLU A 401 6.67 -29.51 3.34
N ASP A 402 7.03 -29.68 2.06
CA ASP A 402 8.40 -29.98 1.64
C ASP A 402 9.35 -28.82 1.94
N PHE A 403 8.88 -27.58 1.73
CA PHE A 403 9.63 -26.39 2.09
C PHE A 403 9.85 -26.31 3.61
N CYS A 404 8.83 -26.59 4.42
CA CYS A 404 8.95 -26.56 5.90
C CYS A 404 9.88 -27.68 6.43
N ALA A 405 9.86 -28.86 5.81
CA ALA A 405 10.72 -29.97 6.22
C ALA A 405 12.23 -29.67 6.00
N ALA A 406 12.54 -28.97 4.92
CA ALA A 406 13.93 -28.60 4.58
C ALA A 406 13.98 -27.24 3.87
N PRO A 407 13.84 -26.11 4.58
CA PRO A 407 13.67 -24.78 3.95
C PRO A 407 14.80 -24.40 2.99
N ASN A 408 16.03 -24.71 3.36
CA ASN A 408 17.20 -24.40 2.54
C ASN A 408 17.22 -25.22 1.25
N GLU A 409 17.00 -26.50 1.35
CA GLU A 409 17.01 -27.43 0.22
C GLU A 409 15.77 -27.21 -0.66
N GLY A 410 14.63 -26.91 -0.05
CA GLY A 410 13.38 -26.62 -0.76
C GLY A 410 13.51 -25.43 -1.69
N VAL A 411 14.09 -24.32 -1.22
CA VAL A 411 14.34 -23.14 -2.05
C VAL A 411 15.36 -23.44 -3.16
N GLU A 412 16.47 -24.11 -2.83
CA GLU A 412 17.47 -24.46 -3.84
C GLU A 412 16.91 -25.38 -4.92
N ARG A 413 16.11 -26.38 -4.54
CA ARG A 413 15.46 -27.31 -5.47
C ARG A 413 14.53 -26.56 -6.41
N ALA A 414 13.67 -25.68 -5.88
CA ALA A 414 12.75 -24.88 -6.67
C ALA A 414 13.50 -23.96 -7.67
N LEU A 415 14.54 -23.26 -7.21
CA LEU A 415 15.34 -22.39 -8.08
C LEU A 415 16.13 -23.18 -9.11
N ARG A 416 16.69 -24.36 -8.78
CA ARG A 416 17.37 -25.23 -9.74
C ARG A 416 16.39 -25.79 -10.77
N ALA A 417 15.18 -26.22 -10.39
CA ALA A 417 14.18 -26.71 -11.32
C ALA A 417 13.83 -25.64 -12.38
N LEU A 418 13.70 -24.38 -11.98
CA LEU A 418 13.50 -23.25 -12.90
C LEU A 418 14.71 -23.02 -13.82
N LEU A 419 15.94 -23.34 -13.42
CA LEU A 419 17.15 -23.19 -14.26
C LEU A 419 17.27 -24.34 -15.26
N GLN A 420 16.97 -25.57 -14.85
CA GLN A 420 17.06 -26.79 -15.70
C GLN A 420 16.02 -26.78 -16.83
N ALA A 421 14.81 -26.28 -16.58
CA ALA A 421 13.78 -26.11 -17.60
C ALA A 421 14.29 -25.31 -18.82
N ARG A 422 15.20 -24.35 -18.60
CA ARG A 422 15.83 -23.55 -19.66
C ARG A 422 16.85 -24.34 -20.51
N GLU A 423 17.61 -25.25 -19.90
CA GLU A 423 18.65 -26.02 -20.61
C GLU A 423 18.02 -27.10 -21.49
N GLY A 424 16.91 -27.71 -21.10
CA GLY A 424 16.18 -28.68 -21.91
C GLY A 424 15.60 -28.10 -23.21
N HIS A 425 15.23 -26.82 -23.22
CA HIS A 425 14.69 -26.14 -24.42
C HIS A 425 15.79 -25.79 -25.45
N ASN A 426 17.04 -25.61 -25.00
CA ASN A 426 18.18 -25.32 -25.90
C ASN A 426 18.78 -26.58 -26.55
N LEU A 427 18.32 -27.76 -26.17
CA LEU A 427 18.81 -29.03 -26.69
C LEU A 427 17.87 -29.69 -27.72
N ALA A 428 16.72 -29.09 -28.03
CA ALA A 428 15.89 -29.58 -29.14
C ALA A 428 16.57 -29.23 -30.47
N PRO A 429 16.99 -30.20 -31.27
CA PRO A 429 17.61 -29.90 -32.55
C PRO A 429 16.57 -29.29 -33.48
N HIS A 430 16.91 -28.18 -34.10
CA HIS A 430 16.21 -27.67 -35.27
C HIS A 430 16.29 -28.73 -36.38
N THR A 431 15.26 -29.54 -36.56
CA THR A 431 15.04 -30.37 -37.72
C THR A 431 13.99 -29.75 -38.62
#